data_4fb135974b9c38e1ac00d0f7356aff85
#
_entry.id   4fb135974b9c38e1ac00d0f7356aff85
#
_cell.length_a   1.000
_cell.length_b   1.000
_cell.length_c   1.000
_cell.angle_alpha   90.00
_cell.angle_beta   90.00
_cell.angle_gamma   90.00
#
_symmetry.space_group_name_H-M   'P 1'
#
loop_
_entity.id
_entity.type
_entity.pdbx_description
1 polymer ?
#
loop_
_entity_poly.entity_id
_entity_poly.type
_entity_poly.pdbx_seq_one_letter_code
_entity_poly.pdbx_strand_id
1 'polypeptide(L)'
;MKKILALLLLLCFVAVPFSNVFAENEKCGDYTIEELALKLENHSLLVYKDGNITFQDEHGIQPLLIQIKKKGLKNAIAVDKVIGKAAALLMVYGKVKQVHTNIIAKDAIPVFEKYKVEYSYNEVVDYIQNMKKDGLCPMEQKVLKVNSPKKAYKIFTKKQ
;
A
#
# COMPACT_ATOMS: atom_id res chain seq x y z
N MET A 1 31.11 -46.15 32.91
CA MET A 1 30.95 -45.93 31.47
C MET A 1 29.55 -45.33 31.24
N LYS A 2 29.46 -44.01 31.19
CA LYS A 2 28.19 -43.28 31.04
C LYS A 2 28.02 -42.92 29.56
N LYS A 3 27.02 -43.50 28.91
CA LYS A 3 26.65 -43.16 27.52
C LYS A 3 25.84 -41.83 27.50
N ILE A 4 26.43 -40.82 26.95
CA ILE A 4 25.77 -39.52 26.72
C ILE A 4 24.96 -39.66 25.42
N LEU A 5 23.64 -39.68 25.55
CA LEU A 5 22.71 -39.67 24.44
C LEU A 5 22.52 -38.20 23.96
N ALA A 6 23.19 -37.87 22.88
CA ALA A 6 23.03 -36.56 22.25
C ALA A 6 21.66 -36.51 21.52
N LEU A 7 20.70 -35.77 22.09
CA LEU A 7 19.41 -35.48 21.50
C LEU A 7 19.61 -34.37 20.46
N LEU A 8 19.65 -34.73 19.17
CA LEU A 8 19.66 -33.80 18.06
C LEU A 8 18.26 -33.18 17.95
N LEU A 9 18.09 -31.95 18.47
CA LEU A 9 16.92 -31.13 18.24
C LEU A 9 17.01 -30.61 16.82
N LEU A 10 16.31 -31.28 15.88
CA LEU A 10 16.06 -30.80 14.51
C LEU A 10 15.11 -29.63 14.59
N LEU A 11 15.63 -28.40 14.61
CA LEU A 11 14.84 -27.19 14.44
C LEU A 11 14.27 -27.21 13.00
N CYS A 12 13.05 -27.72 12.84
CA CYS A 12 12.24 -27.43 11.66
C CYS A 12 11.93 -25.93 11.63
N PHE A 13 12.72 -25.20 10.87
CA PHE A 13 12.38 -23.84 10.47
C PHE A 13 11.22 -23.96 9.49
N VAL A 14 9.99 -23.99 10.04
CA VAL A 14 8.79 -23.80 9.22
C VAL A 14 8.84 -22.36 8.74
N ALA A 15 9.23 -22.18 7.49
CA ALA A 15 9.03 -20.91 6.79
C ALA A 15 7.51 -20.67 6.72
N VAL A 16 6.99 -19.95 7.71
CA VAL A 16 5.61 -19.44 7.66
C VAL A 16 5.58 -18.50 6.48
N PRO A 17 4.72 -18.73 5.45
CA PRO A 17 4.54 -17.75 4.40
C PRO A 17 4.12 -16.45 5.08
N PHE A 18 4.76 -15.36 4.70
CA PHE A 18 4.46 -14.00 5.17
C PHE A 18 3.09 -13.60 4.60
N SER A 19 2.06 -14.30 5.07
CA SER A 19 0.68 -13.97 4.78
C SER A 19 0.28 -12.86 5.75
N ASN A 20 -0.14 -11.75 5.21
CA ASN A 20 -0.62 -10.50 5.79
C ASN A 20 -1.64 -10.70 6.93
N VAL A 21 -1.23 -11.28 8.03
CA VAL A 21 -1.98 -11.27 9.27
C VAL A 21 -1.41 -10.11 10.08
N PHE A 22 -1.90 -8.89 9.78
CA PHE A 22 -1.84 -7.85 10.79
C PHE A 22 -2.68 -8.37 11.97
N ALA A 23 -2.08 -8.43 13.15
CA ALA A 23 -2.81 -8.74 14.36
C ALA A 23 -3.99 -7.76 14.46
N GLU A 24 -5.21 -8.31 14.45
CA GLU A 24 -6.44 -7.58 14.69
C GLU A 24 -6.30 -6.85 16.03
N ASN A 25 -5.93 -5.57 16.03
CA ASN A 25 -5.85 -4.63 17.16
C ASN A 25 -4.53 -3.86 17.32
N GLU A 26 -3.58 -3.87 16.39
CA GLU A 26 -2.47 -2.94 16.50
C GLU A 26 -2.96 -1.50 16.25
N LYS A 27 -2.97 -0.69 17.30
CA LYS A 27 -3.31 0.73 17.19
C LYS A 27 -2.21 1.49 16.46
N CYS A 28 -2.61 2.18 15.41
CA CYS A 28 -1.76 3.15 14.73
C CYS A 28 -2.00 4.54 15.34
N GLY A 29 -1.33 4.84 16.44
CA GLY A 29 -1.65 6.01 17.25
C GLY A 29 -2.99 5.83 17.98
N ASP A 30 -3.95 6.74 17.73
CA ASP A 30 -5.27 6.70 18.37
C ASP A 30 -6.28 5.76 17.67
N TYR A 31 -5.96 5.25 16.47
CA TYR A 31 -6.86 4.47 15.62
C TYR A 31 -6.29 3.11 15.24
N THR A 32 -7.17 2.14 15.01
CA THR A 32 -6.83 0.91 14.27
C THR A 32 -6.94 1.16 12.76
N ILE A 33 -6.40 0.24 11.94
CA ILE A 33 -6.53 0.31 10.48
C ILE A 33 -7.99 0.22 10.05
N GLU A 34 -8.78 -0.63 10.72
CA GLU A 34 -10.20 -0.81 10.46
C GLU A 34 -10.99 0.47 10.76
N GLU A 35 -10.69 1.14 11.88
CA GLU A 35 -11.31 2.43 12.22
C GLU A 35 -10.98 3.50 11.19
N LEU A 36 -9.74 3.55 10.68
CA LEU A 36 -9.36 4.46 9.61
C LEU A 36 -10.04 4.10 8.29
N ALA A 37 -10.19 2.81 7.97
CA ALA A 37 -10.88 2.35 6.79
C ALA A 37 -12.38 2.73 6.81
N LEU A 38 -13.04 2.60 7.97
CA LEU A 38 -14.41 3.05 8.14
C LEU A 38 -14.55 4.57 7.93
N LYS A 39 -13.56 5.36 8.38
CA LYS A 39 -13.58 6.82 8.19
C LYS A 39 -13.38 7.26 6.75
N LEU A 40 -12.86 6.40 5.86
CA LEU A 40 -12.68 6.74 4.45
C LEU A 40 -14.00 7.03 3.73
N GLU A 41 -15.06 6.27 4.04
CA GLU A 41 -16.44 6.42 3.52
C GLU A 41 -16.53 6.89 2.06
N ASN A 42 -16.92 8.15 1.85
CA ASN A 42 -17.11 8.76 0.53
C ASN A 42 -15.84 9.42 -0.03
N HIS A 43 -14.79 9.52 0.77
CA HIS A 43 -13.53 10.11 0.33
C HIS A 43 -12.71 9.15 -0.55
N SER A 44 -11.82 9.66 -1.38
CA SER A 44 -10.96 8.85 -2.25
C SER A 44 -9.70 8.37 -1.53
N LEU A 45 -9.14 9.22 -0.65
CA LEU A 45 -7.94 8.94 0.12
C LEU A 45 -8.05 9.55 1.51
N LEU A 46 -7.71 8.77 2.52
CA LEU A 46 -7.49 9.22 3.90
C LEU A 46 -5.99 9.11 4.21
N VAL A 47 -5.43 10.13 4.80
CA VAL A 47 -4.06 10.14 5.31
C VAL A 47 -4.07 10.45 6.80
N TYR A 48 -3.59 9.51 7.61
CA TYR A 48 -3.38 9.72 9.04
C TYR A 48 -1.90 9.96 9.31
N LYS A 49 -1.60 11.07 9.95
CA LYS A 49 -0.25 11.48 10.27
C LYS A 49 -0.20 12.39 11.49
N ASP A 50 0.71 12.09 12.42
CA ASP A 50 0.97 12.92 13.61
C ASP A 50 -0.32 13.26 14.38
N GLY A 51 -1.24 12.27 14.56
CA GLY A 51 -2.52 12.44 15.25
C GLY A 51 -3.63 13.08 14.41
N ASN A 52 -3.35 13.50 13.16
CA ASN A 52 -4.31 14.21 12.31
C ASN A 52 -4.77 13.37 11.13
N ILE A 53 -6.06 13.43 10.82
CA ILE A 53 -6.65 12.84 9.63
C ILE A 53 -6.85 13.92 8.57
N THR A 54 -6.46 13.63 7.34
CA THR A 54 -6.68 14.47 6.16
C THR A 54 -7.39 13.65 5.08
N PHE A 55 -8.47 14.18 4.52
CA PHE A 55 -9.20 13.57 3.41
C PHE A 55 -8.89 14.24 2.08
N GLN A 56 -9.03 13.48 1.00
CA GLN A 56 -8.96 13.94 -0.39
C GLN A 56 -10.10 13.33 -1.18
N ASP A 57 -10.65 14.09 -2.12
CA ASP A 57 -11.83 13.70 -2.89
C ASP A 57 -11.58 13.68 -4.41
N GLU A 58 -10.40 14.10 -4.84
CA GLU A 58 -10.04 14.09 -6.25
C GLU A 58 -9.97 12.65 -6.78
N HIS A 59 -10.10 12.51 -8.10
CA HIS A 59 -10.12 11.21 -8.76
C HIS A 59 -8.73 10.74 -9.19
N GLY A 60 -8.60 9.41 -9.27
CA GLY A 60 -7.41 8.73 -9.77
C GLY A 60 -6.20 8.98 -8.86
N ILE A 61 -5.08 9.39 -9.44
CA ILE A 61 -3.82 9.59 -8.69
C ILE A 61 -3.63 11.03 -8.17
N GLN A 62 -4.55 11.93 -8.42
CA GLN A 62 -4.44 13.34 -8.01
C GLN A 62 -4.34 13.51 -6.50
N PRO A 63 -5.12 12.79 -5.66
CA PRO A 63 -4.97 12.81 -4.20
C PRO A 63 -3.54 12.57 -3.76
N LEU A 64 -2.90 11.55 -4.32
CA LEU A 64 -1.52 11.18 -3.97
C LEU A 64 -0.51 12.26 -4.39
N LEU A 65 -0.68 12.85 -5.59
CA LEU A 65 0.19 13.92 -6.07
C LEU A 65 0.09 15.18 -5.19
N ILE A 66 -1.10 15.51 -4.72
CA ILE A 66 -1.34 16.62 -3.79
C ILE A 66 -0.62 16.34 -2.46
N GLN A 67 -0.82 15.15 -1.90
CA GLN A 67 -0.22 14.76 -0.63
C GLN A 67 1.31 14.66 -0.72
N ILE A 68 1.87 14.20 -1.83
CA ILE A 68 3.31 14.18 -2.06
C ILE A 68 3.88 15.61 -2.04
N LYS A 69 3.26 16.56 -2.72
CA LYS A 69 3.68 17.97 -2.74
C LYS A 69 3.68 18.58 -1.33
N LYS A 70 2.67 18.27 -0.54
CA LYS A 70 2.54 18.72 0.85
C LYS A 70 3.41 17.94 1.84
N LYS A 71 4.17 16.92 1.39
CA LYS A 71 4.90 15.96 2.24
C LYS A 71 4.00 15.21 3.25
N GLY A 72 2.71 15.13 2.95
CA GLY A 72 1.71 14.51 3.83
C GLY A 72 1.89 13.01 3.98
N LEU A 73 2.38 12.31 2.93
CA LEU A 73 2.57 10.85 2.97
C LEU A 73 3.80 10.40 3.78
N LYS A 74 4.77 11.28 4.05
CA LYS A 74 6.00 10.87 4.74
C LYS A 74 5.69 10.37 6.15
N ASN A 75 6.01 9.08 6.40
CA ASN A 75 5.76 8.36 7.66
C ASN A 75 4.27 8.31 8.05
N ALA A 76 3.35 8.54 7.09
CA ALA A 76 1.92 8.49 7.29
C ALA A 76 1.35 7.07 7.09
N ILE A 77 0.13 6.88 7.55
CA ILE A 77 -0.74 5.77 7.17
C ILE A 77 -1.68 6.32 6.10
N ALA A 78 -1.81 5.61 5.00
CA ALA A 78 -2.73 5.96 3.92
C ALA A 78 -3.80 4.89 3.74
N VAL A 79 -5.06 5.30 3.67
CA VAL A 79 -6.19 4.43 3.34
C VAL A 79 -6.79 4.90 2.03
N ASP A 80 -6.84 4.00 1.04
CA ASP A 80 -7.36 4.29 -0.31
C ASP A 80 -8.40 3.23 -0.69
N LYS A 81 -9.34 3.56 -1.55
CA LYS A 81 -10.34 2.60 -2.03
C LYS A 81 -9.74 1.57 -2.98
N VAL A 82 -8.81 2.00 -3.84
CA VAL A 82 -8.30 1.17 -4.94
C VAL A 82 -6.83 1.48 -5.21
N ILE A 83 -5.99 0.51 -5.03
CA ILE A 83 -4.55 0.66 -5.28
C ILE A 83 -4.09 -0.23 -6.44
N GLY A 84 -3.67 0.41 -7.54
CA GLY A 84 -2.91 -0.22 -8.60
C GLY A 84 -1.41 0.10 -8.48
N LYS A 85 -0.63 -0.38 -9.44
CA LYS A 85 0.83 -0.16 -9.51
C LYS A 85 1.21 1.33 -9.52
N ALA A 86 0.43 2.16 -10.22
CA ALA A 86 0.66 3.60 -10.28
C ALA A 86 0.57 4.25 -8.90
N ALA A 87 -0.51 3.95 -8.17
CA ALA A 87 -0.72 4.44 -6.80
C ALA A 87 0.36 3.92 -5.85
N ALA A 88 0.67 2.62 -5.89
CA ALA A 88 1.71 2.02 -5.06
C ALA A 88 3.09 2.68 -5.27
N LEU A 89 3.50 2.91 -6.52
CA LEU A 89 4.76 3.61 -6.81
C LEU A 89 4.78 5.05 -6.29
N LEU A 90 3.66 5.76 -6.34
CA LEU A 90 3.54 7.12 -5.80
C LEU A 90 3.55 7.13 -4.26
N MET A 91 2.87 6.19 -3.61
CA MET A 91 2.88 6.04 -2.15
C MET A 91 4.31 5.76 -1.64
N VAL A 92 5.03 4.85 -2.30
CA VAL A 92 6.46 4.60 -1.99
C VAL A 92 7.31 5.86 -2.23
N TYR A 93 7.08 6.60 -3.32
CA TYR A 93 7.78 7.86 -3.56
C TYR A 93 7.52 8.89 -2.46
N GLY A 94 6.27 8.96 -1.98
CA GLY A 94 5.86 9.80 -0.86
C GLY A 94 6.38 9.35 0.50
N LYS A 95 7.03 8.16 0.58
CA LYS A 95 7.56 7.55 1.81
C LYS A 95 6.47 7.24 2.83
N VAL A 96 5.36 6.71 2.37
CA VAL A 96 4.31 6.20 3.24
C VAL A 96 4.87 5.10 4.16
N LYS A 97 4.39 5.03 5.39
CA LYS A 97 4.77 3.98 6.35
C LYS A 97 3.91 2.73 6.15
N GLN A 98 2.60 2.92 6.11
CA GLN A 98 1.63 1.84 6.05
C GLN A 98 0.46 2.21 5.14
N VAL A 99 -0.13 1.20 4.50
CA VAL A 99 -1.22 1.38 3.54
C VAL A 99 -2.32 0.36 3.81
N HIS A 100 -3.57 0.81 3.72
CA HIS A 100 -4.73 -0.08 3.64
C HIS A 100 -5.58 0.27 2.42
N THR A 101 -6.21 -0.75 1.80
CA THR A 101 -7.10 -0.54 0.67
C THR A 101 -8.20 -1.60 0.59
N ASN A 102 -9.36 -1.23 0.05
CA ASN A 102 -10.39 -2.21 -0.22
C ASN A 102 -9.97 -3.14 -1.39
N ILE A 103 -9.40 -2.59 -2.45
CA ILE A 103 -9.02 -3.33 -3.65
C ILE A 103 -7.56 -3.05 -4.00
N ILE A 104 -6.77 -4.12 -4.18
CA ILE A 104 -5.39 -4.03 -4.64
C ILE A 104 -5.19 -4.80 -5.94
N ALA A 105 -4.46 -4.22 -6.91
CA ALA A 105 -4.03 -4.96 -8.09
C ALA A 105 -2.81 -5.83 -7.78
N LYS A 106 -2.73 -7.02 -8.39
CA LYS A 106 -1.59 -7.94 -8.25
C LYS A 106 -0.24 -7.25 -8.48
N ASP A 107 -0.17 -6.33 -9.43
CA ASP A 107 1.07 -5.59 -9.78
C ASP A 107 1.49 -4.55 -8.73
N ALA A 108 0.62 -4.17 -7.80
CA ALA A 108 0.93 -3.25 -6.71
C ALA A 108 1.65 -3.95 -5.54
N ILE A 109 1.31 -5.21 -5.28
CA ILE A 109 1.86 -6.02 -4.18
C ILE A 109 3.39 -6.06 -4.21
N PRO A 110 4.06 -6.50 -5.31
CA PRO A 110 5.52 -6.56 -5.35
C PRO A 110 6.20 -5.18 -5.24
N VAL A 111 5.47 -4.09 -5.47
CA VAL A 111 6.00 -2.74 -5.23
C VAL A 111 6.14 -2.51 -3.74
N PHE A 112 5.11 -2.78 -2.94
CA PHE A 112 5.17 -2.60 -1.48
C PHE A 112 6.18 -3.55 -0.84
N GLU A 113 6.21 -4.81 -1.25
CA GLU A 113 7.18 -5.81 -0.76
C GLU A 113 8.62 -5.36 -1.01
N LYS A 114 8.94 -4.94 -2.23
CA LYS A 114 10.28 -4.47 -2.62
C LYS A 114 10.77 -3.29 -1.78
N TYR A 115 9.87 -2.37 -1.45
CA TYR A 115 10.22 -1.16 -0.70
C TYR A 115 9.89 -1.26 0.79
N LYS A 116 9.47 -2.45 1.26
CA LYS A 116 9.18 -2.75 2.67
C LYS A 116 8.15 -1.79 3.28
N VAL A 117 7.12 -1.46 2.51
CA VAL A 117 5.95 -0.73 2.99
C VAL A 117 4.97 -1.75 3.58
N GLU A 118 4.49 -1.51 4.78
CA GLU A 118 3.43 -2.31 5.39
C GLU A 118 2.13 -2.08 4.62
N TYR A 119 1.42 -3.15 4.26
CA TYR A 119 0.17 -3.04 3.51
C TYR A 119 -0.84 -4.11 3.89
N SER A 120 -2.12 -3.75 3.83
CA SER A 120 -3.25 -4.66 3.97
C SER A 120 -4.34 -4.32 2.95
N TYR A 121 -5.20 -5.29 2.66
CA TYR A 121 -6.26 -5.14 1.67
C TYR A 121 -7.40 -6.12 1.95
N ASN A 122 -8.59 -5.82 1.39
CA ASN A 122 -9.75 -6.69 1.48
C ASN A 122 -9.84 -7.64 0.27
N GLU A 123 -9.52 -7.14 -0.95
CA GLU A 123 -9.65 -7.90 -2.20
C GLU A 123 -8.45 -7.69 -3.13
N VAL A 124 -8.04 -8.77 -3.82
CA VAL A 124 -7.01 -8.73 -4.87
C VAL A 124 -7.67 -8.88 -6.23
N VAL A 125 -7.30 -8.00 -7.16
CA VAL A 125 -7.72 -8.08 -8.56
C VAL A 125 -6.52 -8.21 -9.49
N ASP A 126 -6.73 -8.74 -10.70
CA ASP A 126 -5.65 -8.90 -11.66
C ASP A 126 -5.08 -7.55 -12.11
N TYR A 127 -5.93 -6.57 -12.36
CA TYR A 127 -5.57 -5.21 -12.74
C TYR A 127 -6.69 -4.22 -12.46
N ILE A 128 -6.36 -2.93 -12.37
CA ILE A 128 -7.36 -1.87 -12.22
C ILE A 128 -7.94 -1.51 -13.58
N GLN A 129 -9.25 -1.63 -13.70
CA GLN A 129 -10.00 -1.27 -14.89
C GLN A 129 -10.19 0.25 -15.03
N ASN A 130 -10.39 0.70 -16.25
CA ASN A 130 -10.85 2.07 -16.52
C ASN A 130 -12.33 2.24 -16.11
N MET A 131 -12.82 3.47 -16.14
CA MET A 131 -14.22 3.78 -15.74
C MET A 131 -15.28 3.10 -16.61
N LYS A 132 -14.96 2.77 -17.87
CA LYS A 132 -15.86 2.06 -18.79
C LYS A 132 -15.84 0.55 -18.58
N LYS A 133 -14.93 0.03 -17.78
CA LYS A 133 -14.72 -1.40 -17.51
C LYS A 133 -14.38 -2.24 -18.76
N ASP A 134 -13.88 -1.60 -19.83
CA ASP A 134 -13.51 -2.23 -21.09
C ASP A 134 -12.00 -2.35 -21.32
N GLY A 135 -11.19 -1.95 -20.35
CA GLY A 135 -9.73 -2.04 -20.43
C GLY A 135 -8.98 -1.57 -19.19
N LEU A 136 -7.68 -1.58 -19.31
CA LEU A 136 -6.77 -1.18 -18.24
C LEU A 136 -6.87 0.33 -17.95
N CYS A 137 -6.82 0.71 -16.68
CA CYS A 137 -6.79 2.11 -16.24
C CYS A 137 -5.66 2.88 -16.95
N PRO A 138 -5.91 4.07 -17.50
CA PRO A 138 -4.89 4.87 -18.19
C PRO A 138 -3.66 5.19 -17.33
N MET A 139 -3.81 5.29 -16.01
CA MET A 139 -2.69 5.52 -15.10
C MET A 139 -1.80 4.28 -15.01
N GLU A 140 -2.41 3.09 -14.98
CA GLU A 140 -1.70 1.82 -14.98
C GLU A 140 -0.94 1.60 -16.29
N GLN A 141 -1.55 1.93 -17.44
CA GLN A 141 -0.89 1.86 -18.75
C GLN A 141 0.43 2.64 -18.80
N LYS A 142 0.47 3.83 -18.18
CA LYS A 142 1.68 4.67 -18.14
C LYS A 142 2.83 4.07 -17.34
N VAL A 143 2.54 3.13 -16.43
CA VAL A 143 3.54 2.53 -15.53
C VAL A 143 3.77 1.03 -15.73
N LEU A 144 3.20 0.40 -16.76
CA LEU A 144 3.36 -1.04 -17.01
C LEU A 144 4.82 -1.50 -16.92
N LYS A 145 5.74 -0.76 -17.56
CA LYS A 145 7.17 -1.07 -17.60
C LYS A 145 8.00 -0.24 -16.60
N VAL A 146 7.33 0.41 -15.63
CA VAL A 146 8.00 1.28 -14.66
C VAL A 146 8.07 0.58 -13.32
N ASN A 147 9.29 0.44 -12.78
CA ASN A 147 9.53 -0.15 -11.45
C ASN A 147 10.22 0.84 -10.48
N SER A 148 10.36 2.10 -10.89
CA SER A 148 10.99 3.14 -10.08
C SER A 148 9.96 4.18 -9.61
N PRO A 149 9.78 4.36 -8.30
CA PRO A 149 8.91 5.40 -7.74
C PRO A 149 9.21 6.79 -8.27
N LYS A 150 10.49 7.14 -8.38
CA LYS A 150 10.94 8.43 -8.94
C LYS A 150 10.56 8.60 -10.42
N LYS A 151 10.65 7.53 -11.23
CA LYS A 151 10.22 7.57 -12.64
C LYS A 151 8.71 7.74 -12.74
N ALA A 152 7.94 6.99 -11.94
CA ALA A 152 6.48 7.12 -11.89
C ALA A 152 6.06 8.56 -11.54
N TYR A 153 6.61 9.13 -10.48
CA TYR A 153 6.34 10.52 -10.10
C TYR A 153 6.64 11.51 -11.24
N LYS A 154 7.78 11.36 -11.93
CA LYS A 154 8.13 12.21 -13.08
C LYS A 154 7.13 12.08 -14.23
N ILE A 155 6.64 10.86 -14.52
CA ILE A 155 5.63 10.64 -15.57
C ILE A 155 4.35 11.43 -15.29
N PHE A 156 3.88 11.40 -14.04
CA PHE A 156 2.62 12.04 -13.66
C PHE A 156 2.73 13.53 -13.35
N THR A 157 3.94 14.07 -13.20
CA THR A 157 4.15 15.50 -12.90
C THR A 157 4.78 16.28 -14.06
N LYS A 158 5.14 15.64 -15.18
CA LYS A 158 5.51 16.37 -16.41
C LYS A 158 4.31 17.19 -16.88
N LYS A 159 4.51 18.50 -17.00
CA LYS A 159 3.58 19.37 -17.74
C LYS A 159 3.51 18.82 -19.18
N GLN A 160 2.32 18.47 -19.61
CA GLN A 160 2.03 18.23 -21.03
C GLN A 160 2.11 19.55 -21.78
#